data_625c6de25e428065052c7cd7cb29f5f6
#
_entry.id   625c6de25e428065052c7cd7cb29f5f6
#
_cell.length_a   1.000
_cell.length_b   1.000
_cell.length_c   1.000
_cell.angle_alpha   90.00
_cell.angle_beta   90.00
_cell.angle_gamma   90.00
#
_symmetry.space_group_name_H-M   'P 1'
#
loop_
_entity.id
_entity.type
_entity.pdbx_description
1 polymer ?
#
loop_
_entity_poly.entity_id
_entity_poly.type
_entity_poly.pdbx_seq_one_letter_code
_entity_poly.pdbx_strand_id
1 'polypeptide(L)'
;SPAAPTAAPSKDVVTLKWVAVGSGMPSNYDAWLAQINPYLEDKIGVNIDMEVISWGDWDTRRNVIVNTSGEYDILFTNVNTYNNDVNTGAFLDITDMLKEAAPELYASVPEDYWKACEVGGRVYGVPTYKDSSQSEYVVWDKAKVEAAGYDYTKELGITDLDELTAPLKAIKDTDGEASFPLNKNGGGYQSYMYDQLGAGLYPLGVRYDDSEGKVVATVEQDDVKQILKTFHEWYNEGIINSDAATRPEDANYKACSIAQGWSGAAITSWGPQLGVECVAQKWGPTIVSNETVRGSLNCISANCAYPEKALQFLQLVNTDTYVRDLFYYGVQGDNWDYTDDSKTFVHKNNADWSMAGYTQGSFFAITPTDDFDFNQFDEVKELNEKAEPSVLLGFTLDTTPIADELANCIQIAERYKGELLTGTADPEVMVPQMMQELRAAGFDKIVAEAQSQVDAFMATNK
;
A
#
# COMPACT_ATOMS: atom_id res chain seq x y z
N SER A 1 -9.29 2.85 -66.19
CA SER A 1 -9.45 3.51 -64.88
C SER A 1 -8.73 2.70 -63.84
N PRO A 2 -7.83 3.28 -63.01
CA PRO A 2 -7.22 2.58 -61.89
C PRO A 2 -8.26 2.43 -60.78
N ALA A 3 -8.36 1.21 -60.20
CA ALA A 3 -9.21 0.91 -59.08
C ALA A 3 -8.77 1.75 -57.88
N ALA A 4 -9.73 2.37 -57.22
CA ALA A 4 -9.51 3.06 -55.95
C ALA A 4 -8.93 2.08 -54.92
N PRO A 5 -7.99 2.51 -54.04
CA PRO A 5 -7.50 1.66 -52.98
C PRO A 5 -8.66 1.35 -52.04
N THR A 6 -8.91 0.06 -51.82
CA THR A 6 -9.83 -0.43 -50.81
C THR A 6 -9.31 0.05 -49.47
N ALA A 7 -10.06 0.92 -48.79
CA ALA A 7 -9.75 1.30 -47.40
C ALA A 7 -9.66 0.03 -46.56
N ALA A 8 -8.58 -0.11 -45.81
CA ALA A 8 -8.47 -1.13 -44.80
C ALA A 8 -9.70 -1.04 -43.86
N PRO A 9 -10.27 -2.15 -43.38
CA PRO A 9 -11.38 -2.08 -42.46
C PRO A 9 -10.96 -1.24 -41.26
N SER A 10 -11.75 -0.22 -40.94
CA SER A 10 -11.57 0.56 -39.71
C SER A 10 -11.66 -0.43 -38.56
N LYS A 11 -10.60 -0.58 -37.77
CA LYS A 11 -10.68 -1.25 -36.49
C LYS A 11 -11.80 -0.54 -35.73
N ASP A 12 -12.82 -1.28 -35.26
CA ASP A 12 -13.84 -0.72 -34.36
C ASP A 12 -13.13 -0.24 -33.10
N VAL A 13 -12.95 1.06 -32.98
CA VAL A 13 -12.33 1.69 -31.81
C VAL A 13 -13.36 1.78 -30.71
N VAL A 14 -13.05 1.26 -29.54
CA VAL A 14 -13.92 1.32 -28.36
C VAL A 14 -13.39 2.34 -27.37
N THR A 15 -14.28 3.07 -26.69
CA THR A 15 -13.91 3.97 -25.60
C THR A 15 -14.19 3.31 -24.28
N LEU A 16 -13.18 3.21 -23.42
CA LEU A 16 -13.27 2.68 -22.06
C LEU A 16 -13.33 3.85 -21.07
N LYS A 17 -14.21 3.76 -20.10
CA LYS A 17 -14.31 4.71 -18.98
C LYS A 17 -13.54 4.20 -17.79
N TRP A 18 -12.56 4.97 -17.33
CA TRP A 18 -11.81 4.66 -16.11
C TRP A 18 -12.04 5.71 -15.03
N VAL A 19 -12.59 5.28 -13.91
CA VAL A 19 -12.73 6.13 -12.72
C VAL A 19 -11.58 5.83 -11.78
N ALA A 20 -10.72 6.82 -11.56
CA ALA A 20 -9.52 6.77 -10.76
C ALA A 20 -9.57 7.80 -9.62
N VAL A 21 -8.70 7.61 -8.64
CA VAL A 21 -8.50 8.57 -7.54
C VAL A 21 -7.23 9.38 -7.78
N GLY A 22 -7.22 10.64 -7.35
CA GLY A 22 -6.06 11.51 -7.45
C GLY A 22 -6.30 12.86 -6.76
N SER A 23 -5.68 13.91 -7.28
CA SER A 23 -5.91 15.29 -6.81
C SER A 23 -6.94 16.04 -7.66
N GLY A 24 -7.81 15.32 -8.37
CA GLY A 24 -8.79 15.85 -9.31
C GLY A 24 -8.30 15.81 -10.75
N MET A 25 -9.16 16.25 -11.67
CA MET A 25 -8.86 16.28 -13.11
C MET A 25 -7.70 17.22 -13.41
N PRO A 26 -6.69 16.78 -14.20
CA PRO A 26 -5.60 17.66 -14.64
C PRO A 26 -6.12 18.82 -15.49
N SER A 27 -5.52 19.99 -15.35
CA SER A 27 -5.91 21.18 -16.14
C SER A 27 -5.62 21.02 -17.64
N ASN A 28 -4.66 20.20 -18.02
CA ASN A 28 -4.24 19.89 -19.38
C ASN A 28 -4.72 18.51 -19.87
N TYR A 29 -5.84 18.02 -19.33
CA TYR A 29 -6.40 16.71 -19.64
C TYR A 29 -6.65 16.48 -21.15
N ASP A 30 -7.19 17.46 -21.85
CA ASP A 30 -7.46 17.35 -23.29
C ASP A 30 -6.16 17.19 -24.11
N ALA A 31 -5.08 17.86 -23.72
CA ALA A 31 -3.77 17.70 -24.33
C ALA A 31 -3.20 16.30 -24.08
N TRP A 32 -3.42 15.75 -22.87
CA TRP A 32 -3.04 14.39 -22.54
C TRP A 32 -3.82 13.36 -23.36
N LEU A 33 -5.15 13.50 -23.49
CA LEU A 33 -5.96 12.63 -24.33
C LEU A 33 -5.49 12.66 -25.80
N ALA A 34 -5.09 13.83 -26.29
CA ALA A 34 -4.58 13.99 -27.67
C ALA A 34 -3.24 13.25 -27.90
N GLN A 35 -2.49 12.95 -26.85
CA GLN A 35 -1.26 12.15 -26.95
C GLN A 35 -1.54 10.66 -26.76
N ILE A 36 -2.32 10.27 -25.76
CA ILE A 36 -2.49 8.86 -25.41
C ILE A 36 -3.47 8.13 -26.34
N ASN A 37 -4.62 8.74 -26.69
CA ASN A 37 -5.65 8.02 -27.44
C ASN A 37 -5.19 7.58 -28.84
N PRO A 38 -4.50 8.40 -29.65
CA PRO A 38 -3.96 7.92 -30.92
C PRO A 38 -3.00 6.74 -30.78
N TYR A 39 -2.21 6.72 -29.71
CA TYR A 39 -1.29 5.63 -29.42
C TYR A 39 -2.03 4.34 -29.06
N LEU A 40 -3.05 4.43 -28.21
CA LEU A 40 -3.88 3.28 -27.80
C LEU A 40 -4.72 2.75 -28.97
N GLU A 41 -5.25 3.64 -29.83
CA GLU A 41 -5.97 3.23 -31.05
C GLU A 41 -5.11 2.40 -31.98
N ASP A 42 -3.87 2.84 -32.21
CA ASP A 42 -2.92 2.11 -33.08
C ASP A 42 -2.56 0.75 -32.50
N LYS A 43 -2.30 0.68 -31.18
CA LYS A 43 -1.87 -0.53 -30.49
C LYS A 43 -2.97 -1.56 -30.33
N ILE A 44 -4.12 -1.16 -29.83
CA ILE A 44 -5.17 -2.07 -29.36
C ILE A 44 -6.60 -1.68 -29.80
N GLY A 45 -6.78 -0.58 -30.53
CA GLY A 45 -8.11 -0.10 -30.95
C GLY A 45 -8.98 0.39 -29.78
N VAL A 46 -8.37 1.12 -28.84
CA VAL A 46 -9.03 1.65 -27.64
C VAL A 46 -8.76 3.14 -27.50
N ASN A 47 -9.79 3.87 -27.10
CA ASN A 47 -9.68 5.19 -26.49
C ASN A 47 -9.99 5.09 -25.00
N ILE A 48 -9.41 5.97 -24.23
CA ILE A 48 -9.70 6.08 -22.79
C ILE A 48 -10.38 7.41 -22.49
N ASP A 49 -11.37 7.38 -21.61
CA ASP A 49 -11.98 8.54 -20.98
C ASP A 49 -11.92 8.36 -19.47
N MET A 50 -11.37 9.35 -18.75
CA MET A 50 -11.11 9.23 -17.33
C MET A 50 -11.91 10.23 -16.52
N GLU A 51 -12.37 9.78 -15.35
CA GLU A 51 -12.80 10.63 -14.25
C GLU A 51 -11.81 10.46 -13.10
N VAL A 52 -11.09 11.52 -12.75
CA VAL A 52 -10.16 11.53 -11.61
C VAL A 52 -10.82 12.26 -10.46
N ILE A 53 -11.21 11.52 -9.43
CA ILE A 53 -11.91 12.03 -8.25
C ILE A 53 -10.88 12.44 -7.20
N SER A 54 -11.10 13.58 -6.54
CA SER A 54 -10.23 14.03 -5.45
C SER A 54 -10.25 13.04 -4.28
N TRP A 55 -9.13 12.93 -3.56
CA TRP A 55 -9.06 12.08 -2.36
C TRP A 55 -10.15 12.43 -1.33
N GLY A 56 -10.50 13.70 -1.19
CA GLY A 56 -11.53 14.17 -0.25
C GLY A 56 -12.95 13.74 -0.63
N ASP A 57 -13.24 13.57 -1.92
CA ASP A 57 -14.57 13.21 -2.44
C ASP A 57 -14.67 11.71 -2.76
N TRP A 58 -13.55 10.98 -2.75
CA TRP A 58 -13.45 9.61 -3.24
C TRP A 58 -14.51 8.69 -2.66
N ASP A 59 -14.55 8.55 -1.34
CA ASP A 59 -15.44 7.59 -0.68
C ASP A 59 -16.93 7.88 -0.99
N THR A 60 -17.31 9.15 -0.98
CA THR A 60 -18.69 9.56 -1.27
C THR A 60 -19.07 9.29 -2.71
N ARG A 61 -18.24 9.73 -3.66
CA ARG A 61 -18.51 9.59 -5.10
C ARG A 61 -18.43 8.13 -5.54
N ARG A 62 -17.41 7.41 -5.09
CA ARG A 62 -17.19 6.00 -5.38
C ARG A 62 -18.37 5.13 -4.96
N ASN A 63 -18.93 5.34 -3.77
CA ASN A 63 -20.07 4.57 -3.26
C ASN A 63 -21.34 4.74 -4.12
N VAL A 64 -21.46 5.85 -4.84
CA VAL A 64 -22.57 6.05 -5.79
C VAL A 64 -22.31 5.27 -7.08
N ILE A 65 -21.10 5.38 -7.65
CA ILE A 65 -20.83 4.84 -9.00
C ILE A 65 -20.57 3.34 -9.03
N VAL A 66 -19.99 2.75 -8.00
CA VAL A 66 -19.57 1.34 -7.99
C VAL A 66 -20.72 0.38 -8.33
N ASN A 67 -21.94 0.71 -7.94
CA ASN A 67 -23.15 -0.09 -8.17
C ASN A 67 -24.03 0.47 -9.31
N THR A 68 -23.54 1.48 -10.05
CA THR A 68 -24.32 2.09 -11.15
C THR A 68 -23.78 1.59 -12.49
N SER A 69 -24.59 0.83 -13.20
CA SER A 69 -24.23 0.30 -14.51
C SER A 69 -23.93 1.40 -15.52
N GLY A 70 -22.83 1.26 -16.26
CA GLY A 70 -22.41 2.18 -17.32
C GLY A 70 -21.67 3.44 -16.87
N GLU A 71 -21.46 3.62 -15.56
CA GLU A 71 -20.66 4.73 -15.03
C GLU A 71 -19.16 4.51 -15.20
N TYR A 72 -18.72 3.24 -15.28
CA TYR A 72 -17.32 2.89 -15.48
C TYR A 72 -17.15 1.53 -16.16
N ASP A 73 -16.03 1.36 -16.86
CA ASP A 73 -15.50 0.06 -17.31
C ASP A 73 -14.37 -0.41 -16.37
N ILE A 74 -13.56 0.54 -15.88
CA ILE A 74 -12.47 0.29 -14.92
C ILE A 74 -12.64 1.23 -13.73
N LEU A 75 -12.46 0.69 -12.51
CA LEU A 75 -12.55 1.44 -11.26
C LEU A 75 -11.36 1.14 -10.36
N PHE A 76 -10.75 2.21 -9.83
CA PHE A 76 -9.80 2.07 -8.72
C PHE A 76 -10.51 1.55 -7.47
N THR A 77 -9.84 0.67 -6.72
CA THR A 77 -10.29 0.22 -5.40
C THR A 77 -9.09 -0.07 -4.50
N ASN A 78 -9.34 -0.30 -3.23
CA ASN A 78 -8.32 -0.63 -2.25
C ASN A 78 -8.82 -1.66 -1.23
N VAL A 79 -7.97 -2.03 -0.28
CA VAL A 79 -8.25 -3.04 0.75
C VAL A 79 -9.55 -2.80 1.52
N ASN A 80 -9.95 -1.53 1.71
CA ASN A 80 -11.14 -1.19 2.52
C ASN A 80 -12.46 -1.58 1.85
N THR A 81 -12.48 -1.64 0.52
CA THR A 81 -13.73 -1.80 -0.25
C THR A 81 -13.73 -2.99 -1.19
N TYR A 82 -12.55 -3.47 -1.60
CA TYR A 82 -12.41 -4.52 -2.61
C TYR A 82 -13.25 -5.78 -2.32
N ASN A 83 -13.11 -6.35 -1.12
CA ASN A 83 -13.84 -7.57 -0.77
C ASN A 83 -15.35 -7.39 -0.80
N ASN A 84 -15.86 -6.27 -0.27
CA ASN A 84 -17.28 -5.96 -0.28
C ASN A 84 -17.82 -5.80 -1.71
N ASP A 85 -17.07 -5.12 -2.57
CA ASP A 85 -17.48 -4.89 -3.95
C ASP A 85 -17.49 -6.17 -4.79
N VAL A 86 -16.51 -7.04 -4.57
CA VAL A 86 -16.52 -8.40 -5.17
C VAL A 86 -17.75 -9.17 -4.71
N ASN A 87 -18.03 -9.21 -3.41
CA ASN A 87 -19.17 -9.94 -2.84
C ASN A 87 -20.52 -9.39 -3.30
N THR A 88 -20.61 -8.10 -3.60
CA THR A 88 -21.83 -7.48 -4.16
C THR A 88 -21.94 -7.61 -5.68
N GLY A 89 -20.93 -8.22 -6.34
CA GLY A 89 -20.94 -8.47 -7.78
C GLY A 89 -20.63 -7.26 -8.64
N ALA A 90 -19.94 -6.24 -8.09
CA ALA A 90 -19.58 -5.03 -8.84
C ALA A 90 -18.48 -5.28 -9.87
N PHE A 91 -17.57 -6.21 -9.61
CA PHE A 91 -16.40 -6.47 -10.43
C PHE A 91 -16.45 -7.81 -11.17
N LEU A 92 -15.87 -7.82 -12.36
CA LEU A 92 -15.73 -8.99 -13.20
C LEU A 92 -14.66 -9.93 -12.65
N ASP A 93 -14.98 -11.24 -12.59
CA ASP A 93 -13.98 -12.28 -12.43
C ASP A 93 -13.10 -12.38 -13.68
N ILE A 94 -11.82 -12.04 -13.53
CA ILE A 94 -10.85 -12.02 -14.63
C ILE A 94 -9.93 -13.25 -14.66
N THR A 95 -10.08 -14.19 -13.73
CA THR A 95 -9.17 -15.32 -13.51
C THR A 95 -8.85 -16.08 -14.78
N ASP A 96 -9.89 -16.49 -15.52
CA ASP A 96 -9.71 -17.37 -16.67
C ASP A 96 -9.26 -16.61 -17.92
N MET A 97 -9.61 -15.33 -18.06
CA MET A 97 -9.27 -14.51 -19.21
C MET A 97 -7.94 -13.77 -19.08
N LEU A 98 -7.41 -13.58 -17.87
CA LEU A 98 -6.22 -12.77 -17.60
C LEU A 98 -5.00 -13.24 -18.40
N LYS A 99 -4.70 -14.54 -18.37
CA LYS A 99 -3.53 -15.11 -19.06
C LYS A 99 -3.66 -15.09 -20.60
N GLU A 100 -4.88 -15.12 -21.11
CA GLU A 100 -5.15 -15.13 -22.55
C GLU A 100 -5.20 -13.71 -23.11
N ALA A 101 -5.92 -12.80 -22.45
CA ALA A 101 -6.12 -11.42 -22.93
C ALA A 101 -4.97 -10.47 -22.55
N ALA A 102 -4.23 -10.76 -21.47
CA ALA A 102 -3.16 -9.91 -20.96
C ALA A 102 -1.96 -10.72 -20.44
N PRO A 103 -1.30 -11.53 -21.28
CA PRO A 103 -0.21 -12.43 -20.86
C PRO A 103 1.02 -11.70 -20.33
N GLU A 104 1.37 -10.54 -20.88
CA GLU A 104 2.52 -9.76 -20.43
C GLU A 104 2.24 -9.12 -19.04
N LEU A 105 1.02 -8.63 -18.83
CA LEU A 105 0.59 -8.16 -17.52
C LEU A 105 0.67 -9.28 -16.49
N TYR A 106 0.12 -10.47 -16.81
CA TYR A 106 0.19 -11.61 -15.90
C TYR A 106 1.63 -11.98 -15.54
N ALA A 107 2.53 -12.01 -16.52
CA ALA A 107 3.94 -12.36 -16.34
C ALA A 107 4.74 -11.27 -15.60
N SER A 108 4.31 -10.01 -15.63
CA SER A 108 5.01 -8.89 -15.01
C SER A 108 4.81 -8.78 -13.50
N VAL A 109 3.80 -9.47 -12.96
CA VAL A 109 3.45 -9.45 -11.53
C VAL A 109 3.74 -10.84 -10.94
N PRO A 110 4.47 -10.95 -9.81
CA PRO A 110 4.74 -12.24 -9.17
C PRO A 110 3.46 -12.99 -8.78
N GLU A 111 3.53 -14.32 -8.78
CA GLU A 111 2.37 -15.20 -8.51
C GLU A 111 1.75 -14.93 -7.12
N ASP A 112 2.56 -14.69 -6.10
CA ASP A 112 2.10 -14.36 -4.74
C ASP A 112 1.24 -13.08 -4.71
N TYR A 113 1.54 -12.11 -5.57
CA TYR A 113 0.78 -10.87 -5.67
C TYR A 113 -0.58 -11.10 -6.36
N TRP A 114 -0.64 -11.98 -7.37
CA TRP A 114 -1.91 -12.41 -7.94
C TRP A 114 -2.75 -13.17 -6.92
N LYS A 115 -2.12 -14.07 -6.17
CA LYS A 115 -2.79 -14.83 -5.10
C LYS A 115 -3.35 -13.89 -4.01
N ALA A 116 -2.63 -12.85 -3.64
CA ALA A 116 -3.12 -11.84 -2.70
C ALA A 116 -4.38 -11.10 -3.20
N CYS A 117 -4.59 -11.00 -4.52
CA CYS A 117 -5.79 -10.42 -5.11
C CYS A 117 -6.99 -11.35 -5.13
N GLU A 118 -6.84 -12.64 -4.79
CA GLU A 118 -7.93 -13.59 -4.82
C GLU A 118 -8.99 -13.32 -3.73
N VAL A 119 -10.24 -13.44 -4.13
CA VAL A 119 -11.40 -13.53 -3.23
C VAL A 119 -12.13 -14.81 -3.59
N GLY A 120 -12.24 -15.75 -2.65
CA GLY A 120 -12.81 -17.06 -2.92
C GLY A 120 -12.08 -17.88 -4.00
N GLY A 121 -10.75 -17.72 -4.11
CA GLY A 121 -9.91 -18.39 -5.10
C GLY A 121 -10.02 -17.83 -6.53
N ARG A 122 -10.59 -16.62 -6.70
CA ARG A 122 -10.79 -15.96 -8.00
C ARG A 122 -10.24 -14.54 -7.96
N VAL A 123 -9.66 -14.06 -9.06
CA VAL A 123 -9.06 -12.73 -9.21
C VAL A 123 -10.05 -11.76 -9.84
N TYR A 124 -10.29 -10.62 -9.19
CA TYR A 124 -11.21 -9.56 -9.64
C TYR A 124 -10.51 -8.21 -9.88
N GLY A 125 -9.26 -8.08 -9.52
CA GLY A 125 -8.53 -6.82 -9.64
C GLY A 125 -7.11 -7.00 -10.13
N VAL A 126 -6.62 -6.02 -10.88
CA VAL A 126 -5.23 -5.91 -11.30
C VAL A 126 -4.48 -5.10 -10.25
N PRO A 127 -3.47 -5.67 -9.56
CA PRO A 127 -2.71 -4.93 -8.58
C PRO A 127 -1.87 -3.85 -9.24
N THR A 128 -1.76 -2.70 -8.60
CA THR A 128 -0.75 -1.71 -8.93
C THR A 128 0.59 -2.21 -8.39
N TYR A 129 1.39 -2.83 -9.26
CA TYR A 129 2.67 -3.42 -8.84
C TYR A 129 3.72 -2.33 -8.63
N LYS A 130 3.89 -1.94 -7.37
CA LYS A 130 4.75 -0.85 -6.91
C LYS A 130 5.50 -1.27 -5.64
N ASP A 131 5.58 -0.45 -4.61
CA ASP A 131 5.98 -0.81 -3.24
C ASP A 131 4.88 -1.66 -2.56
N SER A 132 4.60 -2.82 -3.14
CA SER A 132 3.48 -3.70 -2.77
C SER A 132 3.86 -4.75 -1.74
N SER A 133 5.09 -4.73 -1.23
CA SER A 133 5.53 -5.42 -0.02
C SER A 133 5.71 -4.42 1.12
N GLN A 134 5.74 -4.91 2.34
CA GLN A 134 6.01 -4.11 3.52
C GLN A 134 7.44 -4.34 4.00
N SER A 135 8.24 -3.29 3.98
CA SER A 135 9.58 -3.22 4.58
C SER A 135 9.61 -2.04 5.53
N GLU A 136 10.01 -2.28 6.77
CA GLU A 136 10.12 -1.24 7.79
C GLU A 136 11.57 -0.81 7.96
N TYR A 137 11.77 0.48 8.13
CA TYR A 137 13.08 1.09 8.34
C TYR A 137 13.05 2.03 9.53
N VAL A 138 14.11 1.98 10.34
CA VAL A 138 14.45 3.05 11.26
C VAL A 138 15.12 4.15 10.44
N VAL A 139 14.48 5.30 10.38
CA VAL A 139 14.94 6.48 9.64
C VAL A 139 15.58 7.44 10.61
N TRP A 140 16.86 7.78 10.37
CA TRP A 140 17.65 8.64 11.20
C TRP A 140 17.99 9.95 10.51
N ASP A 141 17.99 11.06 11.26
CA ASP A 141 18.81 12.23 10.91
C ASP A 141 20.26 11.78 10.98
N LYS A 142 20.94 11.78 9.83
CA LYS A 142 22.31 11.28 9.67
C LYS A 142 23.29 11.95 10.62
N ALA A 143 23.25 13.28 10.69
CA ALA A 143 24.16 14.02 11.55
C ALA A 143 23.99 13.67 13.04
N LYS A 144 22.75 13.41 13.45
CA LYS A 144 22.43 13.05 14.85
C LYS A 144 22.87 11.64 15.20
N VAL A 145 22.60 10.67 14.37
CA VAL A 145 22.98 9.27 14.65
C VAL A 145 24.50 9.08 14.60
N GLU A 146 25.19 9.75 13.68
CA GLU A 146 26.65 9.73 13.60
C GLU A 146 27.28 10.40 14.83
N ALA A 147 26.74 11.55 15.28
CA ALA A 147 27.17 12.20 16.51
C ALA A 147 26.95 11.36 17.77
N ALA A 148 25.89 10.52 17.78
CA ALA A 148 25.64 9.54 18.84
C ALA A 148 26.56 8.32 18.77
N GLY A 149 27.36 8.15 17.71
CA GLY A 149 28.30 7.04 17.53
C GLY A 149 27.65 5.68 17.31
N TYR A 150 26.42 5.65 16.78
CA TYR A 150 25.68 4.41 16.54
C TYR A 150 25.91 3.91 15.12
N ASP A 151 26.10 2.58 14.98
CA ASP A 151 26.20 1.90 13.69
C ASP A 151 24.82 1.52 13.14
N TYR A 152 24.27 2.39 12.31
CA TYR A 152 22.97 2.21 11.65
C TYR A 152 23.03 1.31 10.41
N THR A 153 24.19 0.78 10.04
CA THR A 153 24.33 -0.10 8.87
C THR A 153 23.90 -1.54 9.17
N LYS A 154 23.82 -1.92 10.45
CA LYS A 154 23.35 -3.21 10.91
C LYS A 154 21.82 -3.31 10.74
N GLU A 155 21.33 -4.39 10.14
CA GLU A 155 19.91 -4.72 10.17
C GLU A 155 19.46 -5.10 11.60
N LEU A 156 18.28 -4.68 11.98
CA LEU A 156 17.67 -4.98 13.28
C LEU A 156 16.66 -6.12 13.14
N GLY A 157 16.71 -7.06 14.08
CA GLY A 157 15.61 -8.02 14.28
C GLY A 157 14.37 -7.34 14.85
N ILE A 158 13.25 -8.04 14.79
CA ILE A 158 11.95 -7.49 15.20
C ILE A 158 11.92 -7.05 16.67
N THR A 159 12.65 -7.74 17.52
CA THR A 159 12.70 -7.50 18.98
C THR A 159 13.88 -6.63 19.41
N ASP A 160 14.72 -6.17 18.48
CA ASP A 160 15.98 -5.50 18.79
C ASP A 160 15.85 -3.97 18.90
N LEU A 161 14.63 -3.42 18.97
CA LEU A 161 14.41 -1.97 19.07
C LEU A 161 15.02 -1.36 20.35
N ASP A 162 15.21 -2.14 21.39
CA ASP A 162 15.87 -1.69 22.62
C ASP A 162 17.35 -1.30 22.40
N GLU A 163 18.02 -1.82 21.35
CA GLU A 163 19.37 -1.40 20.94
C GLU A 163 19.41 0.11 20.56
N LEU A 164 18.26 0.69 20.16
CA LEU A 164 18.15 2.11 19.82
C LEU A 164 18.06 3.03 21.04
N THR A 165 17.82 2.51 22.24
CA THR A 165 17.61 3.30 23.46
C THR A 165 18.82 4.20 23.75
N ALA A 166 20.03 3.67 23.68
CA ALA A 166 21.24 4.44 23.97
C ALA A 166 21.49 5.61 23.02
N PRO A 167 21.49 5.42 21.66
CA PRO A 167 21.65 6.51 20.73
C PRO A 167 20.48 7.51 20.78
N LEU A 168 19.23 7.06 20.95
CA LEU A 168 18.07 7.95 21.07
C LEU A 168 18.17 8.84 22.30
N LYS A 169 18.61 8.28 23.44
CA LYS A 169 18.84 9.04 24.65
C LYS A 169 19.95 10.06 24.50
N ALA A 170 21.06 9.70 23.86
CA ALA A 170 22.16 10.63 23.61
C ALA A 170 21.72 11.82 22.72
N ILE A 171 20.92 11.56 21.68
CA ILE A 171 20.34 12.60 20.82
C ILE A 171 19.41 13.50 21.64
N LYS A 172 18.48 12.92 22.38
CA LYS A 172 17.54 13.65 23.24
C LYS A 172 18.26 14.54 24.26
N ASP A 173 19.29 14.01 24.94
CA ASP A 173 20.05 14.76 25.95
C ASP A 173 20.85 15.91 25.34
N THR A 174 21.25 15.79 24.05
CA THR A 174 21.93 16.85 23.30
C THR A 174 20.96 17.91 22.83
N ASP A 175 19.81 17.52 22.29
CA ASP A 175 18.86 18.43 21.64
C ASP A 175 17.87 19.06 22.66
N GLY A 176 17.65 18.41 23.81
CA GLY A 176 16.68 18.85 24.82
C GLY A 176 15.21 18.56 24.42
N GLU A 177 14.99 17.81 23.35
CA GLU A 177 13.67 17.46 22.82
C GLU A 177 13.58 15.94 22.56
N ALA A 178 12.36 15.42 22.42
CA ALA A 178 12.13 14.01 22.10
C ALA A 178 12.82 13.62 20.79
N SER A 179 13.66 12.57 20.83
CA SER A 179 14.37 12.07 19.67
C SER A 179 13.54 11.14 18.77
N PHE A 180 12.48 10.56 19.33
CA PHE A 180 11.52 9.68 18.63
C PHE A 180 10.08 10.17 18.87
N PRO A 181 9.69 11.33 18.30
CA PRO A 181 8.37 11.89 18.55
C PRO A 181 7.28 11.08 17.83
N LEU A 182 6.16 10.86 18.53
CA LEU A 182 4.97 10.19 18.04
C LEU A 182 3.73 11.08 18.15
N ASN A 183 2.70 10.73 17.37
CA ASN A 183 1.34 11.24 17.51
C ASN A 183 0.41 10.16 18.11
N LYS A 184 -0.85 10.49 18.33
CA LYS A 184 -1.85 9.60 18.96
C LYS A 184 -2.10 8.27 18.25
N ASN A 185 -1.65 8.12 17.00
CA ASN A 185 -1.80 6.88 16.24
C ASN A 185 -0.63 5.91 16.51
N GLY A 186 0.46 6.37 17.14
CA GLY A 186 1.61 5.54 17.54
C GLY A 186 2.37 4.89 16.40
N GLY A 187 1.94 5.06 15.15
CA GLY A 187 2.57 4.48 13.95
C GLY A 187 2.19 3.03 13.62
N GLY A 188 1.66 2.25 14.57
CA GLY A 188 1.15 0.89 14.30
C GLY A 188 2.20 -0.20 14.06
N TYR A 189 3.47 0.06 14.36
CA TYR A 189 4.58 -0.86 14.04
C TYR A 189 4.63 -2.13 14.89
N GLN A 190 4.01 -2.11 16.06
CA GLN A 190 4.21 -3.13 17.10
C GLN A 190 3.80 -4.52 16.68
N SER A 191 2.83 -4.64 15.78
CA SER A 191 2.32 -5.92 15.28
C SER A 191 2.43 -6.09 13.78
N TYR A 192 3.41 -5.45 13.11
CA TYR A 192 3.53 -5.58 11.66
C TYR A 192 3.86 -7.02 11.20
N MET A 193 4.39 -7.86 12.10
CA MET A 193 4.59 -9.29 11.84
C MET A 193 3.29 -10.12 11.81
N TYR A 194 2.12 -9.47 11.98
CA TYR A 194 0.83 -10.15 12.05
C TYR A 194 -0.12 -9.66 10.96
N ASP A 195 -0.66 -10.61 10.19
CA ASP A 195 -1.79 -10.38 9.30
C ASP A 195 -3.04 -10.15 10.15
N GLN A 196 -3.64 -8.97 10.06
CA GLN A 196 -4.80 -8.56 10.86
C GLN A 196 -6.15 -9.02 10.26
N LEU A 197 -6.11 -9.91 9.26
CA LEU A 197 -7.27 -10.54 8.63
C LEU A 197 -8.25 -9.56 7.95
N GLY A 198 -7.86 -8.31 7.76
CA GLY A 198 -8.75 -7.25 7.28
C GLY A 198 -9.91 -6.92 8.23
N ALA A 199 -9.80 -7.31 9.50
CA ALA A 199 -10.87 -7.17 10.49
C ALA A 199 -10.98 -5.76 11.10
N GLY A 200 -9.96 -4.91 10.94
CA GLY A 200 -9.91 -3.58 11.57
C GLY A 200 -9.75 -3.61 13.10
N LEU A 201 -9.46 -4.77 13.67
CA LEU A 201 -9.26 -4.98 15.13
C LEU A 201 -7.79 -5.25 15.39
N TYR A 202 -7.01 -4.22 15.73
CA TYR A 202 -5.54 -4.31 15.81
C TYR A 202 -4.97 -5.37 16.77
N PRO A 203 -5.63 -5.77 17.86
CA PRO A 203 -5.12 -6.86 18.68
C PRO A 203 -5.40 -8.27 18.15
N LEU A 204 -6.06 -8.41 16.99
CA LEU A 204 -6.33 -9.68 16.33
C LEU A 204 -5.34 -9.92 15.20
N GLY A 205 -4.78 -11.12 15.08
CA GLY A 205 -3.92 -11.43 13.93
C GLY A 205 -3.44 -12.87 13.88
N VAL A 206 -2.84 -13.20 12.74
CA VAL A 206 -2.07 -14.42 12.51
C VAL A 206 -0.65 -14.01 12.13
N ARG A 207 0.36 -14.59 12.76
CA ARG A 207 1.74 -14.29 12.41
C ARG A 207 2.03 -14.73 10.96
N TYR A 208 2.68 -13.88 10.18
CA TYR A 208 2.91 -14.11 8.74
C TYR A 208 3.59 -15.44 8.41
N ASP A 209 4.53 -15.86 9.28
CA ASP A 209 5.35 -17.06 9.12
C ASP A 209 4.83 -18.27 9.92
N ASP A 210 3.64 -18.19 10.53
CA ASP A 210 3.05 -19.30 11.28
C ASP A 210 2.36 -20.29 10.35
N SER A 211 3.06 -21.39 10.04
CA SER A 211 2.53 -22.47 9.20
C SER A 211 1.30 -23.18 9.75
N GLU A 212 0.98 -23.01 11.04
CA GLU A 212 -0.23 -23.54 11.66
C GLU A 212 -1.42 -22.57 11.50
N GLY A 213 -1.16 -21.30 11.16
CA GLY A 213 -2.19 -20.28 10.97
C GLY A 213 -2.97 -19.96 12.23
N LYS A 214 -2.29 -19.88 13.38
CA LYS A 214 -2.94 -19.65 14.66
C LYS A 214 -3.41 -18.22 14.81
N VAL A 215 -4.72 -18.03 14.99
CA VAL A 215 -5.32 -16.72 15.30
C VAL A 215 -5.08 -16.40 16.78
N VAL A 216 -4.50 -15.24 17.04
CA VAL A 216 -4.06 -14.83 18.38
C VAL A 216 -4.48 -13.40 18.72
N ALA A 217 -4.44 -13.08 20.02
CA ALA A 217 -4.35 -11.71 20.50
C ALA A 217 -2.89 -11.24 20.34
N THR A 218 -2.61 -10.35 19.40
CA THR A 218 -1.24 -9.94 19.05
C THR A 218 -0.52 -9.28 20.23
N VAL A 219 -1.24 -8.46 21.00
CA VAL A 219 -0.71 -7.76 22.18
C VAL A 219 -0.32 -8.69 23.34
N GLU A 220 -0.73 -9.95 23.31
CA GLU A 220 -0.35 -10.99 24.28
C GLU A 220 0.84 -11.83 23.80
N GLN A 221 1.38 -11.57 22.58
CA GLN A 221 2.55 -12.27 22.06
C GLN A 221 3.84 -11.63 22.57
N ASP A 222 4.88 -12.44 22.75
CA ASP A 222 6.12 -12.00 23.42
C ASP A 222 6.86 -10.92 22.64
N ASP A 223 6.91 -11.00 21.31
CA ASP A 223 7.53 -9.99 20.43
C ASP A 223 6.81 -8.64 20.53
N VAL A 224 5.48 -8.64 20.47
CA VAL A 224 4.67 -7.41 20.59
C VAL A 224 4.80 -6.82 21.98
N LYS A 225 4.75 -7.65 23.04
CA LYS A 225 4.96 -7.20 24.41
C LYS A 225 6.30 -6.52 24.61
N GLN A 226 7.36 -7.07 24.02
CA GLN A 226 8.69 -6.48 24.11
C GLN A 226 8.75 -5.12 23.44
N ILE A 227 8.18 -4.97 22.24
CA ILE A 227 8.10 -3.68 21.52
C ILE A 227 7.32 -2.66 22.36
N LEU A 228 6.15 -3.03 22.87
CA LEU A 228 5.33 -2.13 23.70
C LEU A 228 6.07 -1.70 24.96
N LYS A 229 6.81 -2.61 25.61
CA LYS A 229 7.65 -2.31 26.77
C LYS A 229 8.75 -1.33 26.42
N THR A 230 9.47 -1.53 25.31
CA THR A 230 10.50 -0.63 24.83
C THR A 230 9.95 0.79 24.59
N PHE A 231 8.76 0.92 23.99
CA PHE A 231 8.12 2.22 23.78
C PHE A 231 7.72 2.88 25.11
N HIS A 232 7.27 2.10 26.11
CA HIS A 232 6.96 2.62 27.43
C HIS A 232 8.23 3.12 28.16
N GLU A 233 9.33 2.40 28.04
CA GLU A 233 10.63 2.83 28.57
C GLU A 233 11.09 4.13 27.88
N TRP A 234 10.97 4.23 26.56
CA TRP A 234 11.29 5.44 25.81
C TRP A 234 10.42 6.65 26.21
N TYR A 235 9.15 6.42 26.46
CA TYR A 235 8.26 7.47 26.96
C TYR A 235 8.71 7.96 28.33
N ASN A 236 9.00 7.06 29.27
CA ASN A 236 9.44 7.41 30.62
C ASN A 236 10.80 8.13 30.63
N GLU A 237 11.67 7.84 29.67
CA GLU A 237 12.96 8.54 29.52
C GLU A 237 12.86 9.84 28.70
N GLY A 238 11.68 10.21 28.20
CA GLY A 238 11.46 11.40 27.37
C GLY A 238 12.01 11.29 25.95
N ILE A 239 12.36 10.10 25.50
CA ILE A 239 12.70 9.79 24.11
C ILE A 239 11.46 9.99 23.22
N ILE A 240 10.29 9.55 23.71
CA ILE A 240 8.98 9.86 23.13
C ILE A 240 8.42 11.10 23.83
N ASN A 241 7.78 11.98 23.09
CA ASN A 241 7.17 13.21 23.60
C ASN A 241 6.03 12.94 24.58
N SER A 242 5.90 13.81 25.59
CA SER A 242 4.93 13.65 26.68
C SER A 242 3.46 13.76 26.25
N ASP A 243 3.19 14.41 25.11
CA ASP A 243 1.85 14.59 24.53
C ASP A 243 1.50 13.56 23.43
N ALA A 244 2.32 12.53 23.23
CA ALA A 244 2.19 11.56 22.15
C ALA A 244 0.79 10.95 22.02
N ALA A 245 0.17 10.51 23.13
CA ALA A 245 -1.15 9.88 23.12
C ALA A 245 -2.31 10.83 22.70
N THR A 246 -2.09 12.14 22.75
CA THR A 246 -3.11 13.16 22.46
C THR A 246 -2.78 14.04 21.27
N ARG A 247 -1.54 14.03 20.83
CA ARG A 247 -1.06 14.85 19.71
C ARG A 247 -1.76 14.41 18.41
N PRO A 248 -2.50 15.31 17.73
CA PRO A 248 -3.26 14.90 16.54
C PRO A 248 -2.37 14.73 15.30
N GLU A 249 -1.30 15.50 15.19
CA GLU A 249 -0.47 15.64 14.00
C GLU A 249 0.95 15.13 14.24
N ASP A 250 1.59 14.66 13.18
CA ASP A 250 3.00 14.30 13.23
C ASP A 250 3.90 15.52 13.50
N ALA A 251 5.09 15.25 14.05
CA ALA A 251 6.13 16.27 14.14
C ALA A 251 6.69 16.55 12.73
N ASN A 252 6.91 17.84 12.43
CA ASN A 252 7.55 18.24 11.17
C ASN A 252 9.00 17.74 11.06
N TYR A 253 9.69 17.63 12.18
CA TYR A 253 11.02 17.09 12.30
C TYR A 253 11.05 15.94 13.31
N LYS A 254 11.82 14.90 12.97
CA LYS A 254 12.08 13.72 13.80
C LYS A 254 13.55 13.37 13.65
N ALA A 255 14.29 13.31 14.77
CA ALA A 255 15.67 12.84 14.74
C ALA A 255 15.73 11.33 14.41
N CYS A 256 14.71 10.59 14.83
CA CYS A 256 14.50 9.20 14.48
C CYS A 256 13.01 8.90 14.34
N SER A 257 12.67 8.00 13.43
CA SER A 257 11.31 7.46 13.24
C SER A 257 11.38 6.07 12.64
N ILE A 258 10.25 5.36 12.62
CA ILE A 258 10.07 4.15 11.82
C ILE A 258 9.15 4.50 10.64
N ALA A 259 9.48 4.00 9.45
CA ALA A 259 8.68 4.22 8.26
C ALA A 259 8.75 3.02 7.32
N GLN A 260 7.62 2.73 6.67
CA GLN A 260 7.57 1.79 5.56
C GLN A 260 8.20 2.40 4.31
N GLY A 261 8.96 1.60 3.58
CA GLY A 261 9.53 2.03 2.30
C GLY A 261 10.72 1.18 1.85
N TRP A 262 11.75 1.85 1.39
CA TRP A 262 13.00 1.26 0.91
C TRP A 262 14.18 2.15 1.36
N SER A 263 15.40 1.63 1.33
CA SER A 263 16.54 2.41 1.89
C SER A 263 16.78 3.71 1.11
N GLY A 264 16.59 3.70 -0.20
CA GLY A 264 16.70 4.88 -1.06
C GLY A 264 15.67 5.97 -0.76
N ALA A 265 14.55 5.65 -0.08
CA ALA A 265 13.58 6.64 0.36
C ALA A 265 14.16 7.65 1.36
N ALA A 266 15.26 7.32 2.03
CA ALA A 266 16.01 8.28 2.84
C ALA A 266 16.43 9.51 2.03
N ILE A 267 16.81 9.31 0.76
CA ILE A 267 17.24 10.36 -0.15
C ILE A 267 16.06 10.94 -0.94
N THR A 268 15.16 10.08 -1.42
CA THR A 268 14.13 10.48 -2.39
C THR A 268 12.86 11.03 -1.74
N SER A 269 12.62 10.71 -0.46
CA SER A 269 11.36 11.01 0.22
C SER A 269 11.56 11.57 1.63
N TRP A 270 12.14 10.79 2.55
CA TRP A 270 12.14 11.12 3.98
C TRP A 270 13.06 12.32 4.30
N GLY A 271 14.26 12.37 3.71
CA GLY A 271 15.17 13.50 3.89
C GLY A 271 14.55 14.82 3.41
N PRO A 272 14.04 14.92 2.16
CA PRO A 272 13.33 16.10 1.69
C PRO A 272 12.12 16.51 2.55
N GLN A 273 11.33 15.54 3.06
CA GLN A 273 10.20 15.83 3.94
C GLN A 273 10.62 16.39 5.30
N LEU A 274 11.70 15.86 5.87
CA LEU A 274 12.22 16.28 7.18
C LEU A 274 13.15 17.49 7.09
N GLY A 275 13.61 17.84 5.87
CA GLY A 275 14.54 18.96 5.64
C GLY A 275 15.98 18.70 6.10
N VAL A 276 16.37 17.42 6.24
CA VAL A 276 17.69 16.97 6.67
C VAL A 276 18.18 15.78 5.84
N GLU A 277 19.47 15.51 5.84
CA GLU A 277 20.02 14.27 5.28
C GLU A 277 19.62 13.09 6.16
N CYS A 278 18.91 12.13 5.59
CA CYS A 278 18.49 10.92 6.30
C CYS A 278 19.28 9.70 5.87
N VAL A 279 19.38 8.74 6.79
CA VAL A 279 19.84 7.36 6.54
C VAL A 279 18.79 6.37 7.05
N ALA A 280 18.75 5.20 6.43
CA ALA A 280 17.76 4.17 6.71
C ALA A 280 18.44 2.89 7.20
N GLN A 281 17.95 2.36 8.30
CA GLN A 281 18.37 1.08 8.89
C GLN A 281 17.22 0.10 8.81
N LYS A 282 17.39 -1.03 8.12
CA LYS A 282 16.33 -2.02 7.97
C LYS A 282 15.96 -2.65 9.31
N TRP A 283 14.66 -2.78 9.56
CA TRP A 283 14.10 -3.42 10.76
C TRP A 283 13.15 -4.54 10.37
N GLY A 284 13.51 -5.77 10.73
CA GLY A 284 12.75 -6.98 10.45
C GLY A 284 12.70 -7.37 8.96
N PRO A 285 11.92 -8.40 8.61
CA PRO A 285 11.82 -8.91 7.24
C PRO A 285 10.98 -8.00 6.33
N THR A 286 11.07 -8.24 5.03
CA THR A 286 10.12 -7.73 4.05
C THR A 286 9.01 -8.75 3.85
N ILE A 287 7.76 -8.32 3.94
CA ILE A 287 6.58 -9.19 3.95
C ILE A 287 5.63 -8.79 2.83
N VAL A 288 5.00 -9.77 2.19
CA VAL A 288 3.85 -9.53 1.30
C VAL A 288 2.59 -10.18 1.87
N SER A 289 1.51 -9.42 1.91
CA SER A 289 0.21 -9.86 2.43
C SER A 289 -0.95 -9.41 1.52
N ASN A 290 -2.15 -9.87 1.84
CA ASN A 290 -3.35 -9.37 1.16
C ASN A 290 -3.48 -7.85 1.29
N GLU A 291 -3.20 -7.29 2.46
CA GLU A 291 -3.32 -5.84 2.72
C GLU A 291 -2.31 -5.04 1.92
N THR A 292 -1.05 -5.48 1.87
CA THR A 292 0.01 -4.75 1.16
C THR A 292 -0.26 -4.68 -0.35
N VAL A 293 -0.77 -5.76 -0.93
CA VAL A 293 -1.08 -5.83 -2.37
C VAL A 293 -2.40 -5.15 -2.70
N ARG A 294 -3.44 -5.36 -1.90
CA ARG A 294 -4.77 -4.78 -2.10
C ARG A 294 -4.84 -3.28 -1.79
N GLY A 295 -3.77 -2.68 -1.33
CA GLY A 295 -3.69 -1.23 -1.09
C GLY A 295 -4.02 -0.39 -2.33
N SER A 296 -3.81 -0.93 -3.53
CA SER A 296 -4.12 -0.27 -4.81
C SER A 296 -4.42 -1.31 -5.88
N LEU A 297 -5.65 -1.34 -6.35
CA LEU A 297 -6.16 -2.25 -7.38
C LEU A 297 -6.95 -1.48 -8.43
N ASN A 298 -6.98 -1.98 -9.67
CA ASN A 298 -7.86 -1.51 -10.72
C ASN A 298 -8.71 -2.67 -11.21
N CYS A 299 -10.03 -2.56 -11.05
CA CYS A 299 -11.00 -3.62 -11.31
C CYS A 299 -11.85 -3.31 -12.52
N ILE A 300 -12.19 -4.35 -13.29
CA ILE A 300 -13.11 -4.23 -14.43
C ILE A 300 -14.54 -4.40 -13.93
N SER A 301 -15.45 -3.54 -14.38
CA SER A 301 -16.87 -3.63 -14.08
C SER A 301 -17.45 -4.98 -14.53
N ALA A 302 -18.29 -5.58 -13.71
CA ALA A 302 -19.07 -6.76 -14.11
C ALA A 302 -19.98 -6.48 -15.34
N ASN A 303 -20.30 -5.22 -15.62
CA ASN A 303 -21.11 -4.78 -16.74
C ASN A 303 -20.28 -4.21 -17.90
N CYS A 304 -18.95 -4.33 -17.88
CA CYS A 304 -18.10 -3.88 -18.98
C CYS A 304 -18.43 -4.60 -20.27
N ALA A 305 -18.69 -3.84 -21.36
CA ALA A 305 -19.04 -4.42 -22.66
C ALA A 305 -17.83 -5.01 -23.38
N TYR A 306 -16.62 -4.58 -23.05
CA TYR A 306 -15.38 -4.94 -23.73
C TYR A 306 -14.27 -5.37 -22.73
N PRO A 307 -14.49 -6.42 -21.93
CA PRO A 307 -13.57 -6.78 -20.84
C PRO A 307 -12.16 -7.20 -21.32
N GLU A 308 -12.08 -7.88 -22.48
CA GLU A 308 -10.78 -8.22 -23.07
C GLU A 308 -9.98 -6.95 -23.47
N LYS A 309 -10.67 -5.93 -24.01
CA LYS A 309 -10.06 -4.65 -24.35
C LYS A 309 -9.62 -3.90 -23.08
N ALA A 310 -10.41 -3.97 -22.01
CA ALA A 310 -10.04 -3.41 -20.73
C ALA A 310 -8.78 -4.09 -20.14
N LEU A 311 -8.65 -5.42 -20.25
CA LEU A 311 -7.43 -6.13 -19.85
C LEU A 311 -6.23 -5.79 -20.73
N GLN A 312 -6.38 -5.72 -22.04
CA GLN A 312 -5.33 -5.29 -22.97
C GLN A 312 -4.87 -3.86 -22.67
N PHE A 313 -5.79 -2.96 -22.34
CA PHE A 313 -5.46 -1.60 -21.93
C PHE A 313 -4.69 -1.59 -20.60
N LEU A 314 -5.16 -2.32 -19.58
CA LEU A 314 -4.44 -2.45 -18.29
C LEU A 314 -3.06 -3.09 -18.48
N GLN A 315 -2.89 -4.01 -19.45
CA GLN A 315 -1.57 -4.52 -19.80
C GLN A 315 -0.65 -3.39 -20.27
N LEU A 316 -1.07 -2.55 -21.21
CA LEU A 316 -0.25 -1.42 -21.66
C LEU A 316 0.08 -0.45 -20.53
N VAL A 317 -0.88 -0.15 -19.66
CA VAL A 317 -0.66 0.71 -18.49
C VAL A 317 0.41 0.15 -17.54
N ASN A 318 0.62 -1.17 -17.51
CA ASN A 318 1.57 -1.82 -16.63
C ASN A 318 2.89 -2.23 -17.29
N THR A 319 2.95 -2.32 -18.63
CA THR A 319 4.11 -2.90 -19.35
C THR A 319 4.67 -2.00 -20.44
N ASP A 320 3.89 -1.08 -21.00
CA ASP A 320 4.36 -0.14 -22.03
C ASP A 320 4.90 1.13 -21.37
N THR A 321 6.20 1.37 -21.49
CA THR A 321 6.89 2.48 -20.82
C THR A 321 6.31 3.84 -21.24
N TYR A 322 5.99 4.06 -22.52
CA TYR A 322 5.47 5.35 -22.96
C TYR A 322 4.06 5.62 -22.41
N VAL A 323 3.19 4.62 -22.44
CA VAL A 323 1.85 4.72 -21.83
C VAL A 323 2.01 5.00 -20.33
N ARG A 324 2.92 4.29 -19.66
CA ARG A 324 3.15 4.45 -18.24
C ARG A 324 3.69 5.83 -17.87
N ASP A 325 4.63 6.36 -18.66
CA ASP A 325 5.18 7.70 -18.47
C ASP A 325 4.10 8.79 -18.66
N LEU A 326 3.20 8.65 -19.65
CA LEU A 326 2.06 9.55 -19.83
C LEU A 326 1.10 9.53 -18.61
N PHE A 327 0.85 8.37 -18.01
CA PHE A 327 0.02 8.28 -16.81
C PHE A 327 0.72 8.84 -15.56
N TYR A 328 2.01 8.62 -15.45
CA TYR A 328 2.77 8.97 -14.25
C TYR A 328 3.23 10.43 -14.24
N TYR A 329 3.69 10.94 -15.37
CA TYR A 329 4.26 12.29 -15.47
C TYR A 329 3.35 13.30 -16.16
N GLY A 330 2.35 12.88 -16.96
CA GLY A 330 1.41 13.75 -17.66
C GLY A 330 1.72 13.97 -19.11
N VAL A 331 1.52 15.21 -19.59
CA VAL A 331 1.67 15.61 -20.99
C VAL A 331 3.14 15.76 -21.36
N GLN A 332 3.62 14.98 -22.31
CA GLN A 332 4.97 15.13 -22.85
C GLN A 332 5.11 16.48 -23.57
N GLY A 333 6.20 17.20 -23.31
CA GLY A 333 6.45 18.56 -23.83
C GLY A 333 5.87 19.68 -22.96
N ASP A 334 5.01 19.33 -21.98
CA ASP A 334 4.47 20.27 -20.99
C ASP A 334 4.93 19.89 -19.56
N ASN A 335 4.47 18.74 -19.06
CA ASN A 335 4.86 18.31 -17.72
C ASN A 335 6.24 17.66 -17.67
N TRP A 336 6.65 16.99 -18.74
CA TRP A 336 7.89 16.23 -18.81
C TRP A 336 8.41 16.05 -20.24
N ASP A 337 9.68 15.68 -20.37
CA ASP A 337 10.32 15.22 -21.61
C ASP A 337 11.41 14.20 -21.31
N TYR A 338 11.76 13.38 -22.33
CA TYR A 338 12.99 12.59 -22.24
C TYR A 338 14.21 13.50 -22.26
N THR A 339 15.25 13.15 -21.48
CA THR A 339 16.50 13.93 -21.43
C THR A 339 17.26 13.91 -22.76
N ASP A 340 17.12 12.80 -23.51
CA ASP A 340 17.73 12.60 -24.82
C ASP A 340 17.04 11.47 -25.61
N ASP A 341 17.53 11.20 -26.82
CA ASP A 341 16.98 10.17 -27.72
C ASP A 341 17.12 8.73 -27.19
N SER A 342 17.97 8.48 -26.18
CA SER A 342 18.08 7.16 -25.55
C SER A 342 16.89 6.81 -24.69
N LYS A 343 16.12 7.83 -24.25
CA LYS A 343 14.94 7.70 -23.38
C LYS A 343 15.23 6.98 -22.06
N THR A 344 16.45 7.14 -21.56
CA THR A 344 16.88 6.47 -20.31
C THR A 344 16.36 7.19 -19.08
N PHE A 345 16.22 8.52 -19.16
CA PHE A 345 15.72 9.37 -18.10
C PHE A 345 14.67 10.36 -18.58
N VAL A 346 13.81 10.76 -17.66
CA VAL A 346 12.81 11.82 -17.84
C VAL A 346 13.22 13.04 -17.02
N HIS A 347 13.14 14.21 -17.64
CA HIS A 347 13.18 15.49 -16.95
C HIS A 347 11.76 15.98 -16.68
N LYS A 348 11.45 16.32 -15.42
CA LYS A 348 10.17 16.93 -15.05
C LYS A 348 10.24 18.44 -15.18
N ASN A 349 9.43 18.99 -16.09
CA ASN A 349 9.36 20.43 -16.32
C ASN A 349 8.57 21.17 -15.23
N ASN A 350 7.54 20.48 -14.67
CA ASN A 350 6.72 20.98 -13.57
C ASN A 350 6.08 19.81 -12.81
N ALA A 351 5.41 20.13 -11.68
CA ALA A 351 4.75 19.16 -10.81
C ALA A 351 3.21 19.20 -10.90
N ASP A 352 2.64 19.83 -11.93
CA ASP A 352 1.21 20.16 -12.00
C ASP A 352 0.33 18.97 -12.46
N TRP A 353 0.87 17.75 -12.46
CA TRP A 353 0.13 16.55 -12.82
C TRP A 353 -0.63 15.96 -11.64
N SER A 354 -1.96 15.83 -11.73
CA SER A 354 -2.85 15.51 -10.61
C SER A 354 -3.42 14.10 -10.59
N MET A 355 -3.11 13.26 -11.58
CA MET A 355 -3.74 11.93 -11.72
C MET A 355 -3.33 10.88 -10.67
N ALA A 356 -2.37 11.14 -9.80
CA ALA A 356 -1.84 10.17 -8.85
C ALA A 356 -1.42 8.84 -9.52
N GLY A 357 -0.51 8.93 -10.50
CA GLY A 357 -0.08 7.80 -11.34
C GLY A 357 0.37 6.56 -10.59
N TYR A 358 0.76 6.68 -9.31
CA TYR A 358 1.09 5.57 -8.43
C TYR A 358 -0.10 4.66 -8.06
N THR A 359 -1.34 5.08 -8.35
CA THR A 359 -2.56 4.27 -8.15
C THR A 359 -2.98 3.48 -9.40
N GLN A 360 -2.30 3.67 -10.51
CA GLN A 360 -2.79 3.27 -11.82
C GLN A 360 -2.07 2.07 -12.44
N GLY A 361 -0.77 1.95 -12.22
CA GLY A 361 0.02 0.88 -12.84
C GLY A 361 1.40 0.69 -12.23
N SER A 362 2.17 -0.23 -12.80
CA SER A 362 3.47 -0.65 -12.31
C SER A 362 4.48 0.50 -12.22
N PHE A 363 5.29 0.52 -11.16
CA PHE A 363 6.46 1.38 -11.04
C PHE A 363 7.61 0.94 -11.96
N PHE A 364 7.64 -0.34 -12.30
CA PHE A 364 8.77 -0.94 -13.00
C PHE A 364 8.72 -0.78 -14.52
N ALA A 365 7.67 -0.13 -15.02
CA ALA A 365 7.56 0.32 -16.41
C ALA A 365 7.73 1.86 -16.54
N ILE A 366 8.00 2.58 -15.45
CA ILE A 366 8.23 4.03 -15.45
C ILE A 366 9.68 4.32 -15.83
N THR A 367 9.92 5.27 -16.71
CA THR A 367 11.26 5.82 -16.94
C THR A 367 11.70 6.63 -15.71
N PRO A 368 12.87 6.36 -15.11
CA PRO A 368 13.33 7.13 -13.95
C PRO A 368 13.59 8.60 -14.30
N THR A 369 13.51 9.48 -13.27
CA THR A 369 13.81 10.90 -13.46
C THR A 369 15.31 11.16 -13.39
N ASP A 370 15.76 12.27 -13.98
CA ASP A 370 17.14 12.76 -13.91
C ASP A 370 17.47 13.46 -12.58
N ASP A 371 16.56 13.44 -11.61
CA ASP A 371 16.82 13.93 -10.23
C ASP A 371 17.91 13.11 -9.53
N PHE A 372 18.13 11.85 -9.96
CA PHE A 372 19.10 10.92 -9.40
C PHE A 372 19.89 10.23 -10.53
N ASP A 373 21.11 9.78 -10.22
CA ASP A 373 21.95 9.00 -11.12
C ASP A 373 21.68 7.48 -11.09
N PHE A 374 20.59 7.08 -10.44
CA PHE A 374 20.12 5.70 -10.30
C PHE A 374 18.59 5.59 -10.51
N ASN A 375 18.12 4.39 -10.85
CA ASN A 375 16.69 4.13 -10.89
C ASN A 375 16.16 3.88 -9.47
N GLN A 376 15.34 4.80 -8.99
CA GLN A 376 14.76 4.74 -7.63
C GLN A 376 13.83 3.53 -7.40
N PHE A 377 13.38 2.85 -8.44
CA PHE A 377 12.47 1.71 -8.34
C PHE A 377 13.17 0.34 -8.33
N ASP A 378 14.48 0.26 -8.63
CA ASP A 378 15.19 -1.01 -8.70
C ASP A 378 15.23 -1.73 -7.33
N GLU A 379 15.51 -0.98 -6.26
CA GLU A 379 15.48 -1.53 -4.89
C GLU A 379 14.07 -1.99 -4.48
N VAL A 380 13.04 -1.22 -4.85
CA VAL A 380 11.63 -1.58 -4.57
C VAL A 380 11.28 -2.90 -5.24
N LYS A 381 11.70 -3.10 -6.48
CA LYS A 381 11.50 -4.36 -7.20
C LYS A 381 12.20 -5.53 -6.51
N GLU A 382 13.44 -5.33 -6.09
CA GLU A 382 14.21 -6.34 -5.37
C GLU A 382 13.56 -6.72 -4.03
N LEU A 383 13.06 -5.73 -3.27
CA LEU A 383 12.32 -5.97 -2.04
C LEU A 383 11.05 -6.78 -2.29
N ASN A 384 10.28 -6.43 -3.32
CA ASN A 384 9.09 -7.19 -3.69
C ASN A 384 9.40 -8.63 -4.08
N GLU A 385 10.47 -8.86 -4.84
CA GLU A 385 10.87 -10.21 -5.30
C GLU A 385 11.39 -11.10 -4.17
N LYS A 386 11.91 -10.49 -3.09
CA LYS A 386 12.44 -11.20 -1.91
C LYS A 386 11.47 -11.23 -0.73
N ALA A 387 10.28 -10.62 -0.87
CA ALA A 387 9.32 -10.53 0.21
C ALA A 387 8.83 -11.93 0.64
N GLU A 388 8.76 -12.14 1.95
CA GLU A 388 8.21 -13.35 2.53
C GLU A 388 6.67 -13.32 2.45
N PRO A 389 6.03 -14.31 1.81
CA PRO A 389 4.59 -14.32 1.69
C PRO A 389 3.92 -14.69 3.00
N SER A 390 2.84 -13.97 3.33
CA SER A 390 1.93 -14.39 4.40
C SER A 390 1.35 -15.78 4.12
N VAL A 391 1.27 -16.61 5.14
CA VAL A 391 0.58 -17.92 5.08
C VAL A 391 -0.90 -17.78 4.71
N LEU A 392 -1.45 -16.58 4.79
CA LEU A 392 -2.85 -16.26 4.49
C LEU A 392 -3.07 -15.56 3.15
N LEU A 393 -2.11 -15.63 2.21
CA LEU A 393 -2.33 -15.04 0.88
C LEU A 393 -3.57 -15.64 0.20
N GLY A 394 -4.49 -14.78 -0.23
CA GLY A 394 -5.79 -15.16 -0.82
C GLY A 394 -6.89 -15.39 0.20
N PHE A 395 -6.60 -15.35 1.50
CA PHE A 395 -7.62 -15.44 2.56
C PHE A 395 -8.45 -14.15 2.64
N THR A 396 -9.72 -14.30 2.97
CA THR A 396 -10.63 -13.19 3.31
C THR A 396 -11.54 -13.63 4.43
N LEU A 397 -11.51 -12.91 5.54
CA LEU A 397 -12.40 -13.19 6.67
C LEU A 397 -13.83 -12.75 6.35
N ASP A 398 -14.79 -13.67 6.47
CA ASP A 398 -16.21 -13.33 6.52
C ASP A 398 -16.57 -12.88 7.94
N THR A 399 -16.81 -11.59 8.10
CA THR A 399 -17.15 -10.99 9.40
C THR A 399 -18.65 -11.06 9.73
N THR A 400 -19.49 -11.53 8.82
CA THR A 400 -20.96 -11.58 9.02
C THR A 400 -21.38 -12.30 10.30
N PRO A 401 -20.79 -13.47 10.67
CA PRO A 401 -21.19 -14.21 11.87
C PRO A 401 -20.80 -13.52 13.20
N ILE A 402 -19.89 -12.54 13.13
CA ILE A 402 -19.27 -11.88 14.31
C ILE A 402 -19.38 -10.35 14.25
N ALA A 403 -20.24 -9.82 13.41
CA ALA A 403 -20.30 -8.38 13.11
C ALA A 403 -20.52 -7.52 14.36
N ASP A 404 -21.43 -7.92 15.26
CA ASP A 404 -21.75 -7.16 16.48
C ASP A 404 -20.59 -7.20 17.47
N GLU A 405 -20.01 -8.37 17.71
CA GLU A 405 -18.85 -8.52 18.60
C GLU A 405 -17.64 -7.75 18.08
N LEU A 406 -17.41 -7.82 16.74
CA LEU A 406 -16.31 -7.13 16.09
C LEU A 406 -16.45 -5.60 16.23
N ALA A 407 -17.62 -5.05 15.98
CA ALA A 407 -17.87 -3.62 16.13
C ALA A 407 -17.64 -3.15 17.58
N ASN A 408 -18.12 -3.92 18.57
CA ASN A 408 -17.91 -3.59 19.98
C ASN A 408 -16.42 -3.68 20.37
N CYS A 409 -15.72 -4.72 19.95
CA CYS A 409 -14.30 -4.90 20.24
C CYS A 409 -13.43 -3.80 19.59
N ILE A 410 -13.73 -3.38 18.37
CA ILE A 410 -13.04 -2.26 17.72
C ILE A 410 -13.17 -0.98 18.54
N GLN A 411 -14.38 -0.64 19.00
CA GLN A 411 -14.59 0.53 19.86
C GLN A 411 -13.80 0.48 21.17
N ILE A 412 -13.71 -0.69 21.76
CA ILE A 412 -12.91 -0.88 22.98
C ILE A 412 -11.42 -0.70 22.65
N ALA A 413 -10.90 -1.39 21.64
CA ALA A 413 -9.50 -1.34 21.26
C ALA A 413 -9.05 0.10 20.93
N GLU A 414 -9.86 0.86 20.20
CA GLU A 414 -9.57 2.26 19.86
C GLU A 414 -9.44 3.20 21.07
N ARG A 415 -10.11 2.92 22.18
CA ARG A 415 -9.95 3.72 23.42
C ARG A 415 -8.58 3.55 24.06
N TYR A 416 -7.96 2.38 23.91
CA TYR A 416 -6.66 2.05 24.48
C TYR A 416 -5.49 2.36 23.55
N LYS A 417 -5.76 2.41 22.24
CA LYS A 417 -4.76 2.44 21.19
C LYS A 417 -3.75 3.57 21.35
N GLY A 418 -4.22 4.79 21.54
CA GLY A 418 -3.34 5.95 21.63
C GLY A 418 -2.32 5.84 22.76
N GLU A 419 -2.73 5.48 23.97
CA GLU A 419 -1.85 5.37 25.13
C GLU A 419 -0.93 4.13 25.05
N LEU A 420 -1.46 3.02 24.52
CA LEU A 420 -0.70 1.78 24.39
C LEU A 420 0.39 1.86 23.32
N LEU A 421 0.03 2.32 22.11
CA LEU A 421 0.95 2.33 20.97
C LEU A 421 1.97 3.48 21.01
N THR A 422 1.78 4.47 21.86
CA THR A 422 2.77 5.53 22.10
C THR A 422 3.66 5.28 23.31
N GLY A 423 3.43 4.18 24.05
CA GLY A 423 4.15 3.88 25.27
C GLY A 423 3.76 4.75 26.47
N THR A 424 2.74 5.62 26.33
CA THR A 424 2.28 6.51 27.43
C THR A 424 1.77 5.72 28.62
N ALA A 425 1.11 4.60 28.36
CA ALA A 425 0.67 3.69 29.43
C ALA A 425 1.59 2.49 29.57
N ASP A 426 1.68 1.98 30.81
CA ASP A 426 2.39 0.73 31.09
C ASP A 426 1.66 -0.46 30.44
N PRO A 427 2.25 -1.14 29.47
CA PRO A 427 1.60 -2.26 28.80
C PRO A 427 1.35 -3.45 29.70
N GLU A 428 2.13 -3.65 30.79
CA GLU A 428 1.89 -4.74 31.76
C GLU A 428 0.60 -4.54 32.57
N VAL A 429 0.13 -3.30 32.65
CA VAL A 429 -1.14 -2.94 33.29
C VAL A 429 -2.26 -2.81 32.27
N MET A 430 -2.01 -2.09 31.19
CA MET A 430 -3.04 -1.74 30.19
C MET A 430 -3.49 -2.91 29.35
N VAL A 431 -2.56 -3.78 28.91
CA VAL A 431 -2.93 -4.93 28.05
C VAL A 431 -3.87 -5.89 28.78
N PRO A 432 -3.63 -6.34 30.03
CA PRO A 432 -4.58 -7.18 30.75
C PRO A 432 -5.96 -6.52 30.91
N GLN A 433 -6.00 -5.22 31.23
CA GLN A 433 -7.25 -4.47 31.37
C GLN A 433 -8.03 -4.42 30.04
N MET A 434 -7.37 -4.05 28.95
CA MET A 434 -8.00 -4.03 27.62
C MET A 434 -8.49 -5.40 27.20
N MET A 435 -7.69 -6.45 27.39
CA MET A 435 -8.05 -7.81 27.01
C MET A 435 -9.21 -8.35 27.85
N GLN A 436 -9.33 -7.94 29.12
CA GLN A 436 -10.50 -8.28 29.94
C GLN A 436 -11.78 -7.68 29.34
N GLU A 437 -11.77 -6.42 28.96
CA GLU A 437 -12.92 -5.76 28.33
C GLU A 437 -13.24 -6.37 26.95
N LEU A 438 -12.22 -6.64 26.14
CA LEU A 438 -12.39 -7.27 24.81
C LEU A 438 -13.02 -8.67 24.93
N ARG A 439 -12.55 -9.50 25.86
CA ARG A 439 -13.13 -10.84 26.10
C ARG A 439 -14.58 -10.75 26.59
N ALA A 440 -14.88 -9.80 27.46
CA ALA A 440 -16.26 -9.55 27.90
C ALA A 440 -17.18 -9.09 26.74
N ALA A 441 -16.63 -8.45 25.70
CA ALA A 441 -17.35 -8.00 24.50
C ALA A 441 -17.41 -9.05 23.39
N GLY A 442 -16.81 -10.23 23.56
CA GLY A 442 -16.88 -11.34 22.60
C GLY A 442 -15.62 -11.59 21.79
N PHE A 443 -14.45 -11.08 22.19
CA PHE A 443 -13.17 -11.30 21.49
C PHE A 443 -12.87 -12.80 21.25
N ASP A 444 -13.13 -13.66 22.25
CA ASP A 444 -12.88 -15.09 22.10
C ASP A 444 -13.80 -15.75 21.06
N LYS A 445 -15.01 -15.21 20.85
CA LYS A 445 -15.91 -15.64 19.77
C LYS A 445 -15.34 -15.21 18.39
N ILE A 446 -14.80 -14.01 18.31
CA ILE A 446 -14.14 -13.52 17.08
C ILE A 446 -12.94 -14.42 16.73
N VAL A 447 -12.08 -14.73 17.73
CA VAL A 447 -10.94 -15.62 17.53
C VAL A 447 -11.38 -17.01 17.07
N ALA A 448 -12.40 -17.58 17.69
CA ALA A 448 -12.88 -18.93 17.35
C ALA A 448 -13.45 -18.98 15.91
N GLU A 449 -14.23 -17.98 15.50
CA GLU A 449 -14.78 -17.88 14.14
C GLU A 449 -13.66 -17.66 13.11
N ALA A 450 -12.75 -16.72 13.38
CA ALA A 450 -11.61 -16.48 12.50
C ALA A 450 -10.73 -17.74 12.36
N GLN A 451 -10.45 -18.45 13.47
CA GLN A 451 -9.70 -19.71 13.42
C GLN A 451 -10.39 -20.78 12.57
N SER A 452 -11.70 -20.93 12.72
CA SER A 452 -12.46 -21.88 11.91
C SER A 452 -12.35 -21.61 10.41
N GLN A 453 -12.40 -20.33 10.03
CA GLN A 453 -12.26 -19.92 8.62
C GLN A 453 -10.82 -20.07 8.12
N VAL A 454 -9.82 -19.72 8.93
CA VAL A 454 -8.40 -19.92 8.60
C VAL A 454 -8.08 -21.40 8.43
N ASP A 455 -8.55 -22.27 9.33
CA ASP A 455 -8.34 -23.73 9.24
C ASP A 455 -8.94 -24.30 7.94
N ALA A 456 -10.15 -23.86 7.60
CA ALA A 456 -10.81 -24.26 6.35
C ALA A 456 -10.03 -23.82 5.10
N PHE A 457 -9.54 -22.55 5.10
CA PHE A 457 -8.72 -22.02 4.03
C PHE A 457 -7.40 -22.78 3.88
N MET A 458 -6.66 -23.00 4.97
CA MET A 458 -5.38 -23.69 4.94
C MET A 458 -5.52 -25.17 4.54
N ALA A 459 -6.63 -25.83 4.86
CA ALA A 459 -6.89 -27.18 4.43
C ALA A 459 -7.07 -27.32 2.91
N THR A 460 -7.52 -26.28 2.23
CA THR A 460 -7.73 -26.27 0.77
C THR A 460 -6.50 -25.81 -0.02
N ASN A 461 -5.54 -25.17 0.65
CA ASN A 461 -4.33 -24.59 0.03
C ASN A 461 -3.04 -25.36 0.36
N LYS A 462 -3.16 -26.60 0.87
CA LYS A 462 -2.02 -27.51 1.13
C LYS A 462 -1.62 -28.32 -0.09
#